data_daaa133b445ee7795577f0efcca4e4bc
#
_entry.id   daaa133b445ee7795577f0efcca4e4bc
#
_cell.length_a   1.000
_cell.length_b   1.000
_cell.length_c   1.000
_cell.angle_alpha   90.00
_cell.angle_beta   90.00
_cell.angle_gamma   90.00
#
_symmetry.space_group_name_H-M   'P 1'
#
loop_
_entity.id
_entity.type
_entity.pdbx_description
1 polymer ?
#
loop_
_entity_poly.entity_id
_entity_poly.type
_entity_poly.pdbx_seq_one_letter_code
_entity_poly.pdbx_strand_id
1 'polypeptide(L)'
;MRRERTLARRVALGGFTLLEALIALAIGGFGLIAVARLQTSLQVESDLAKQVSEATFLGQRRIEELRAYQQIASATGAQVAAGQWGYGNIATGSQNVAGTNATYTVAWTVTDAAASVPFKTAQVNVQWTDRRGVTQTATLSTVISGSD
;
A
#
# COMPACT_ATOMS: atom_id res chain seq x y z
N MET A 1 83.62 17.43 -10.33
CA MET A 1 82.55 16.48 -10.52
C MET A 1 81.90 16.18 -9.18
N ARG A 2 80.74 16.73 -8.90
CA ARG A 2 79.97 16.56 -7.62
C ARG A 2 78.92 15.50 -7.83
N ARG A 3 79.06 14.34 -7.16
CA ARG A 3 78.08 13.29 -7.23
C ARG A 3 76.93 13.61 -6.27
N GLU A 4 75.77 13.89 -6.79
CA GLU A 4 74.54 13.97 -6.03
C GLU A 4 74.09 12.55 -5.60
N ARG A 5 74.09 12.36 -4.29
CA ARG A 5 73.53 11.12 -3.71
C ARG A 5 72.02 11.30 -3.55
N THR A 6 71.26 10.70 -4.44
CA THR A 6 69.80 10.62 -4.34
C THR A 6 69.48 9.68 -3.16
N LEU A 7 68.98 10.28 -2.07
CA LEU A 7 68.48 9.52 -0.91
C LEU A 7 67.13 8.96 -1.30
N ALA A 8 67.07 7.69 -1.67
CA ALA A 8 65.84 6.94 -1.82
C ALA A 8 65.15 6.83 -0.46
N ARG A 9 64.09 7.59 -0.25
CA ARG A 9 63.22 7.53 0.92
C ARG A 9 62.50 6.16 0.90
N ARG A 10 62.94 5.24 1.72
CA ARG A 10 62.21 3.96 1.94
C ARG A 10 60.90 4.29 2.63
N VAL A 11 59.78 4.16 1.89
CA VAL A 11 58.44 4.15 2.47
C VAL A 11 58.32 2.86 3.27
N ALA A 12 58.33 2.98 4.60
CA ALA A 12 58.07 1.87 5.47
C ALA A 12 56.60 1.41 5.24
N LEU A 13 56.44 0.26 4.62
CA LEU A 13 55.16 -0.44 4.55
C LEU A 13 54.84 -0.94 5.97
N GLY A 14 54.06 -0.14 6.72
CA GLY A 14 53.52 -0.57 8.01
C GLY A 14 52.58 -1.75 7.77
N GLY A 15 52.88 -2.93 8.33
CA GLY A 15 51.99 -4.08 8.32
C GLY A 15 50.78 -3.81 9.22
N PHE A 16 49.60 -4.25 8.80
CA PHE A 16 48.36 -4.21 9.63
C PHE A 16 48.59 -5.03 10.92
N THR A 17 48.21 -4.45 12.05
CA THR A 17 48.18 -5.16 13.31
C THR A 17 46.96 -6.07 13.40
N LEU A 18 47.05 -7.18 14.11
CA LEU A 18 45.96 -8.12 14.33
C LEU A 18 44.77 -7.43 15.03
N LEU A 19 45.06 -6.46 15.91
CA LEU A 19 44.06 -5.64 16.59
C LEU A 19 43.29 -4.73 15.58
N GLU A 20 43.98 -4.13 14.63
CA GLU A 20 43.37 -3.29 13.61
C GLU A 20 42.45 -4.10 12.69
N ALA A 21 42.85 -5.31 12.32
CA ALA A 21 42.01 -6.23 11.55
C ALA A 21 40.74 -6.62 12.33
N LEU A 22 40.87 -6.88 13.65
CA LEU A 22 39.74 -7.20 14.52
C LEU A 22 38.76 -6.02 14.63
N ILE A 23 39.26 -4.79 14.82
CA ILE A 23 38.42 -3.59 14.89
C ILE A 23 37.73 -3.35 13.56
N ALA A 24 38.44 -3.45 12.43
CA ALA A 24 37.87 -3.31 11.12
C ALA A 24 36.76 -4.32 10.84
N LEU A 25 36.96 -5.57 11.26
CA LEU A 25 35.96 -6.64 11.10
C LEU A 25 34.74 -6.40 12.00
N ALA A 26 34.93 -5.91 13.22
CA ALA A 26 33.85 -5.54 14.11
C ALA A 26 33.01 -4.40 13.54
N ILE A 27 33.63 -3.32 13.06
CA ILE A 27 32.93 -2.19 12.46
C ILE A 27 32.19 -2.62 11.18
N GLY A 28 32.84 -3.42 10.33
CA GLY A 28 32.20 -3.97 9.13
C GLY A 28 31.01 -4.87 9.46
N GLY A 29 31.12 -5.71 10.48
CA GLY A 29 30.04 -6.57 10.94
C GLY A 29 28.82 -5.79 11.44
N PHE A 30 29.01 -4.75 12.25
CA PHE A 30 27.92 -3.89 12.69
C PHE A 30 27.28 -3.12 11.53
N GLY A 31 28.08 -2.67 10.55
CA GLY A 31 27.58 -2.02 9.33
C GLY A 31 26.65 -2.95 8.53
N LEU A 32 27.03 -4.22 8.34
CA LEU A 32 26.21 -5.19 7.63
C LEU A 32 24.87 -5.47 8.33
N ILE A 33 24.87 -5.59 9.66
CA ILE A 33 23.64 -5.78 10.43
C ILE A 33 22.69 -4.58 10.28
N ALA A 34 23.22 -3.35 10.30
CA ALA A 34 22.44 -2.15 10.11
C ALA A 34 21.78 -2.12 8.72
N VAL A 35 22.53 -2.44 7.67
CA VAL A 35 22.02 -2.53 6.29
C VAL A 35 20.96 -3.62 6.16
N ALA A 36 21.14 -4.79 6.76
CA ALA A 36 20.15 -5.87 6.73
C ALA A 36 18.82 -5.45 7.38
N ARG A 37 18.85 -4.74 8.50
CA ARG A 37 17.64 -4.20 9.15
C ARG A 37 16.93 -3.16 8.28
N LEU A 38 17.68 -2.28 7.61
CA LEU A 38 17.12 -1.28 6.70
C LEU A 38 16.40 -1.96 5.53
N GLN A 39 17.00 -2.99 4.92
CA GLN A 39 16.38 -3.74 3.83
C GLN A 39 15.05 -4.37 4.22
N THR A 40 14.96 -4.94 5.42
CA THR A 40 13.70 -5.51 5.93
C THR A 40 12.62 -4.44 6.10
N SER A 41 12.97 -3.26 6.62
CA SER A 41 12.03 -2.14 6.75
C SER A 41 11.50 -1.68 5.41
N LEU A 42 12.37 -1.51 4.42
CA LEU A 42 11.99 -1.09 3.06
C LEU A 42 11.06 -2.11 2.38
N GLN A 43 11.25 -3.39 2.60
CA GLN A 43 10.36 -4.43 2.06
C GLN A 43 8.95 -4.31 2.63
N VAL A 44 8.82 -4.12 3.95
CA VAL A 44 7.51 -3.98 4.59
C VAL A 44 6.77 -2.74 4.09
N GLU A 45 7.47 -1.62 3.92
CA GLU A 45 6.88 -0.39 3.39
C GLU A 45 6.48 -0.51 1.92
N SER A 46 7.30 -1.21 1.11
CA SER A 46 6.97 -1.51 -0.28
C SER A 46 5.71 -2.38 -0.40
N ASP A 47 5.57 -3.40 0.45
CA ASP A 47 4.38 -4.24 0.46
C ASP A 47 3.13 -3.46 0.90
N LEU A 48 3.26 -2.57 1.90
CA LEU A 48 2.16 -1.69 2.30
C LEU A 48 1.74 -0.75 1.17
N ALA A 49 2.68 -0.16 0.43
CA ALA A 49 2.38 0.70 -0.71
C ALA A 49 1.60 -0.05 -1.81
N LYS A 50 1.96 -1.31 -2.09
CA LYS A 50 1.22 -2.16 -3.03
C LYS A 50 -0.20 -2.44 -2.54
N GLN A 51 -0.36 -2.77 -1.25
CA GLN A 51 -1.66 -3.01 -0.64
C GLN A 51 -2.56 -1.77 -0.69
N VAL A 52 -2.03 -0.59 -0.39
CA VAL A 52 -2.76 0.68 -0.48
C VAL A 52 -3.20 0.96 -1.93
N SER A 53 -2.32 0.73 -2.90
CA SER A 53 -2.63 0.91 -4.32
C SER A 53 -3.75 -0.03 -4.76
N GLU A 54 -3.70 -1.30 -4.37
CA GLU A 54 -4.73 -2.31 -4.67
C GLU A 54 -6.06 -1.96 -3.99
N ALA A 55 -6.02 -1.55 -2.70
CA ALA A 55 -7.20 -1.10 -1.97
C ALA A 55 -7.88 0.12 -2.64
N THR A 56 -7.08 1.09 -3.07
CA THR A 56 -7.58 2.27 -3.77
C THR A 56 -8.24 1.89 -5.09
N PHE A 57 -7.63 0.99 -5.85
CA PHE A 57 -8.21 0.47 -7.10
C PHE A 57 -9.55 -0.23 -6.86
N LEU A 58 -9.64 -1.08 -5.83
CA LEU A 58 -10.89 -1.76 -5.47
C LEU A 58 -11.98 -0.77 -5.04
N GLY A 59 -11.60 0.27 -4.30
CA GLY A 59 -12.51 1.35 -3.91
C GLY A 59 -13.02 2.15 -5.11
N GLN A 60 -12.13 2.53 -6.03
CA GLN A 60 -12.50 3.22 -7.26
C GLN A 60 -13.42 2.37 -8.14
N ARG A 61 -13.08 1.10 -8.33
CA ARG A 61 -13.92 0.17 -9.07
C ARG A 61 -15.32 0.10 -8.48
N ARG A 62 -15.44 0.01 -7.14
CA ARG A 62 -16.76 -0.01 -6.48
C ARG A 62 -17.52 1.31 -6.71
N ILE A 63 -16.86 2.46 -6.65
CA ILE A 63 -17.47 3.75 -6.96
C ILE A 63 -18.01 3.77 -8.39
N GLU A 64 -17.26 3.31 -9.37
CA GLU A 64 -17.71 3.25 -10.76
C GLU A 64 -18.88 2.29 -10.97
N GLU A 65 -18.87 1.15 -10.30
CA GLU A 65 -20.00 0.21 -10.30
C GLU A 65 -21.27 0.86 -9.73
N LEU A 66 -21.15 1.61 -8.62
CA LEU A 66 -22.27 2.35 -8.02
C LEU A 66 -22.79 3.46 -8.95
N ARG A 67 -21.91 4.19 -9.63
CA ARG A 67 -22.27 5.24 -10.59
C ARG A 67 -22.94 4.69 -11.84
N ALA A 68 -22.49 3.54 -12.30
CA ALA A 68 -23.06 2.91 -13.48
C ALA A 68 -24.45 2.32 -13.24
N TYR A 69 -24.96 2.31 -12.02
CA TYR A 69 -26.19 1.65 -11.59
C TYR A 69 -26.29 0.18 -12.05
N GLN A 70 -25.17 -0.38 -12.47
CA GLN A 70 -25.06 -1.73 -13.02
C GLN A 70 -24.39 -2.62 -12.00
N GLN A 71 -24.97 -3.77 -11.73
CA GLN A 71 -24.37 -4.82 -10.89
C GLN A 71 -24.08 -4.43 -9.43
N ILE A 72 -25.07 -3.93 -8.75
CA ILE A 72 -25.01 -3.90 -7.30
C ILE A 72 -25.26 -5.33 -6.82
N ALA A 73 -24.18 -6.08 -6.60
CA ALA A 73 -24.29 -7.32 -5.88
C ALA A 73 -24.88 -7.00 -4.50
N SER A 74 -25.93 -7.72 -4.09
CA SER A 74 -26.41 -7.65 -2.71
C SER A 74 -25.27 -8.03 -1.76
N ALA A 75 -25.40 -7.71 -0.49
CA ALA A 75 -24.41 -8.04 0.55
C ALA A 75 -24.03 -9.55 0.57
N THR A 76 -24.84 -10.40 -0.04
CA THR A 76 -24.65 -11.85 -0.19
C THR A 76 -24.01 -12.24 -1.52
N GLY A 77 -23.60 -11.28 -2.36
CA GLY A 77 -23.02 -11.57 -3.68
C GLY A 77 -24.05 -11.98 -4.76
N ALA A 78 -25.34 -12.02 -4.44
CA ALA A 78 -26.38 -12.25 -5.43
C ALA A 78 -26.50 -11.02 -6.35
N GLN A 79 -26.53 -11.25 -7.65
CA GLN A 79 -26.85 -10.21 -8.60
C GLN A 79 -28.29 -9.73 -8.37
N VAL A 80 -28.49 -8.42 -8.45
CA VAL A 80 -29.83 -7.86 -8.43
C VAL A 80 -30.59 -8.43 -9.63
N ALA A 81 -31.81 -8.89 -9.41
CA ALA A 81 -32.61 -9.50 -10.47
C ALA A 81 -32.79 -8.53 -11.66
N ALA A 82 -32.87 -9.09 -12.86
CA ALA A 82 -33.11 -8.31 -14.07
C ALA A 82 -34.37 -7.45 -13.91
N GLY A 83 -34.24 -6.13 -14.14
CA GLY A 83 -35.31 -5.16 -13.94
C GLY A 83 -35.26 -4.36 -12.64
N GLN A 84 -34.34 -4.66 -11.72
CA GLN A 84 -34.12 -3.88 -10.49
C GLN A 84 -32.93 -2.89 -10.62
N TRP A 85 -32.49 -2.67 -11.81
CA TRP A 85 -31.43 -1.73 -12.13
C TRP A 85 -31.97 -0.30 -12.09
N GLY A 86 -31.42 0.52 -11.22
CA GLY A 86 -31.78 1.91 -11.19
C GLY A 86 -31.24 2.62 -9.95
N TYR A 87 -31.29 3.92 -10.02
CA TYR A 87 -30.85 4.80 -8.94
C TYR A 87 -31.48 4.47 -7.57
N GLY A 88 -32.78 4.12 -7.56
CA GLY A 88 -33.50 3.77 -6.34
C GLY A 88 -33.00 2.51 -5.64
N ASN A 89 -32.35 1.61 -6.38
CA ASN A 89 -31.91 0.32 -5.88
C ASN A 89 -30.45 0.31 -5.39
N ILE A 90 -29.77 1.46 -5.46
CA ILE A 90 -28.42 1.60 -4.91
C ILE A 90 -28.49 1.48 -3.38
N ALA A 91 -27.99 0.40 -2.83
CA ALA A 91 -28.06 0.09 -1.41
C ALA A 91 -26.67 -0.05 -0.79
N THR A 92 -26.61 0.12 0.52
CA THR A 92 -25.42 -0.18 1.35
C THR A 92 -25.12 -1.67 1.31
N GLY A 93 -23.83 -2.03 1.32
CA GLY A 93 -23.41 -3.43 1.31
C GLY A 93 -21.92 -3.59 1.60
N SER A 94 -21.49 -4.85 1.57
CA SER A 94 -20.08 -5.22 1.71
C SER A 94 -19.77 -6.51 0.98
N GLN A 95 -18.50 -6.66 0.58
CA GLN A 95 -17.98 -7.90 0.01
C GLN A 95 -16.52 -8.09 0.37
N ASN A 96 -16.10 -9.36 0.47
CA ASN A 96 -14.70 -9.70 0.58
C ASN A 96 -14.11 -9.98 -0.80
N VAL A 97 -12.97 -9.40 -1.08
CA VAL A 97 -12.23 -9.55 -2.34
C VAL A 97 -10.85 -10.08 -2.02
N ALA A 98 -10.51 -11.23 -2.58
CA ALA A 98 -9.15 -11.74 -2.54
C ALA A 98 -8.30 -10.92 -3.52
N GLY A 99 -7.31 -10.22 -3.01
CA GLY A 99 -6.32 -9.50 -3.82
C GLY A 99 -5.03 -10.27 -3.95
N THR A 100 -4.05 -9.68 -4.63
CA THR A 100 -2.73 -10.26 -4.82
C THR A 100 -1.89 -10.19 -3.54
N ASN A 101 -2.03 -9.12 -2.78
CA ASN A 101 -1.19 -8.83 -1.62
C ASN A 101 -1.90 -8.99 -0.28
N ALA A 102 -3.24 -9.03 -0.26
CA ALA A 102 -4.05 -9.19 0.94
C ALA A 102 -5.48 -9.62 0.57
N THR A 103 -6.28 -9.94 1.59
CA THR A 103 -7.74 -10.04 1.45
C THR A 103 -8.33 -8.73 1.92
N TYR A 104 -9.21 -8.14 1.11
CA TYR A 104 -9.82 -6.84 1.35
C TYR A 104 -11.30 -6.99 1.64
N THR A 105 -11.77 -6.30 2.68
CA THR A 105 -13.21 -6.11 2.91
C THR A 105 -13.59 -4.75 2.34
N VAL A 106 -14.37 -4.76 1.26
CA VAL A 106 -14.90 -3.57 0.60
C VAL A 106 -16.31 -3.35 1.11
N ALA A 107 -16.50 -2.34 1.94
CA ALA A 107 -17.81 -1.95 2.48
C ALA A 107 -18.21 -0.59 1.90
N TRP A 108 -19.46 -0.43 1.52
CA TRP A 108 -19.98 0.83 1.03
C TRP A 108 -21.28 1.20 1.73
N THR A 109 -21.37 2.46 2.12
CA THR A 109 -22.55 3.04 2.74
C THR A 109 -23.14 4.04 1.76
N VAL A 110 -24.44 3.93 1.53
CA VAL A 110 -25.18 4.82 0.64
C VAL A 110 -26.19 5.59 1.49
N THR A 111 -26.13 6.90 1.40
CA THR A 111 -27.02 7.81 2.13
C THR A 111 -27.78 8.67 1.11
N ASP A 112 -29.09 8.69 1.21
CA ASP A 112 -29.94 9.57 0.43
C ASP A 112 -29.77 11.00 0.92
N ALA A 113 -29.72 11.94 0.00
CA ALA A 113 -29.90 13.35 0.34
C ALA A 113 -31.33 13.63 0.80
N ALA A 114 -31.58 14.86 1.29
CA ALA A 114 -32.94 15.28 1.63
C ALA A 114 -33.88 15.06 0.44
N ALA A 115 -35.14 14.73 0.73
CA ALA A 115 -36.15 14.30 -0.25
C ALA A 115 -36.37 15.27 -1.47
N SER A 116 -35.86 16.48 -1.40
CA SER A 116 -35.95 17.47 -2.46
C SER A 116 -34.79 17.52 -3.44
N VAL A 117 -33.76 16.65 -3.24
CA VAL A 117 -32.54 16.69 -4.04
C VAL A 117 -32.19 15.26 -4.54
N PRO A 118 -32.22 15.04 -5.86
CA PRO A 118 -32.04 13.69 -6.44
C PRO A 118 -30.56 13.30 -6.49
N PHE A 119 -29.90 13.24 -5.31
CA PHE A 119 -28.56 12.66 -5.25
C PHE A 119 -28.38 11.76 -4.02
N LYS A 120 -27.50 10.80 -4.16
CA LYS A 120 -27.04 9.92 -3.08
C LYS A 120 -25.56 10.16 -2.83
N THR A 121 -25.14 10.09 -1.56
CA THR A 121 -23.72 10.07 -1.21
C THR A 121 -23.33 8.64 -0.94
N ALA A 122 -22.30 8.17 -1.62
CA ALA A 122 -21.72 6.86 -1.37
C ALA A 122 -20.33 7.02 -0.79
N GLN A 123 -20.07 6.32 0.33
CA GLN A 123 -18.77 6.20 0.95
C GLN A 123 -18.32 4.74 0.86
N VAL A 124 -17.14 4.51 0.31
CA VAL A 124 -16.54 3.19 0.18
C VAL A 124 -15.35 3.09 1.11
N ASN A 125 -15.37 2.13 2.02
CA ASN A 125 -14.28 1.82 2.93
C ASN A 125 -13.68 0.47 2.53
N VAL A 126 -12.39 0.46 2.24
CA VAL A 126 -11.64 -0.76 1.95
C VAL A 126 -10.71 -1.04 3.10
N GLN A 127 -10.93 -2.16 3.79
CA GLN A 127 -10.13 -2.58 4.95
C GLN A 127 -9.32 -3.82 4.62
N TRP A 128 -8.10 -3.87 5.14
CA TRP A 128 -7.24 -5.06 5.07
C TRP A 128 -6.32 -5.11 6.27
N THR A 129 -5.72 -6.27 6.52
CA THR A 129 -4.68 -6.44 7.54
C THR A 129 -3.32 -6.49 6.87
N ASP A 130 -2.41 -5.60 7.29
CA ASP A 130 -1.06 -5.59 6.78
C ASP A 130 -0.21 -6.75 7.35
N ARG A 131 1.02 -6.89 6.86
CA ARG A 131 1.95 -7.94 7.30
C ARG A 131 2.35 -7.82 8.79
N ARG A 132 2.17 -6.65 9.41
CA ARG A 132 2.40 -6.42 10.84
C ARG A 132 1.18 -6.78 11.69
N GLY A 133 0.08 -7.23 11.09
CA GLY A 133 -1.18 -7.51 11.78
C GLY A 133 -1.99 -6.25 12.10
N VAL A 134 -1.65 -5.10 11.51
CA VAL A 134 -2.37 -3.84 11.72
C VAL A 134 -3.46 -3.71 10.66
N THR A 135 -4.68 -3.38 11.10
CA THR A 135 -5.78 -3.09 10.19
C THR A 135 -5.58 -1.71 9.56
N GLN A 136 -5.53 -1.69 8.24
CA GLN A 136 -5.46 -0.50 7.41
C GLN A 136 -6.82 -0.23 6.78
N THR A 137 -7.11 1.04 6.48
CA THR A 137 -8.37 1.44 5.85
C THR A 137 -8.12 2.53 4.82
N ALA A 138 -8.64 2.33 3.61
CA ALA A 138 -8.73 3.37 2.59
C ALA A 138 -10.20 3.77 2.43
N THR A 139 -10.49 5.07 2.49
CA THR A 139 -11.85 5.63 2.39
C THR A 139 -11.96 6.51 1.16
N LEU A 140 -12.95 6.23 0.33
CA LEU A 140 -13.30 7.03 -0.83
C LEU A 140 -14.75 7.44 -0.73
N SER A 141 -15.09 8.62 -1.25
CA SER A 141 -16.47 9.11 -1.27
C SER A 141 -16.84 9.67 -2.64
N THR A 142 -18.11 9.57 -3.00
CA THR A 142 -18.65 10.11 -4.24
C THR A 142 -20.09 10.54 -4.07
N VAL A 143 -20.55 11.41 -4.96
CA VAL A 143 -21.94 11.79 -5.10
C VAL A 143 -22.47 11.15 -6.40
N ILE A 144 -23.64 10.56 -6.33
CA ILE A 144 -24.32 9.90 -7.43
C ILE A 144 -25.61 10.67 -7.67
N SER A 145 -25.76 11.32 -8.83
CA SER A 145 -26.99 12.00 -9.23
C SER A 145 -27.95 11.00 -9.85
N GLY A 146 -29.25 11.12 -9.51
CA GLY A 146 -30.31 10.45 -10.24
C GLY A 146 -30.42 11.11 -11.63
N SER A 147 -30.46 10.32 -12.68
CA SER A 147 -30.97 10.76 -13.99
C SER A 147 -32.47 10.50 -14.01
N ASP A 148 -33.25 11.53 -14.15
CA ASP A 148 -34.69 11.43 -14.46
C ASP A 148 -34.91 10.76 -15.81
#